data_28df508b9acdd9569cb98ac58df6ee15
#
_entry.id   28df508b9acdd9569cb98ac58df6ee15
#
_cell.length_a   1.000
_cell.length_b   1.000
_cell.length_c   1.000
_cell.angle_alpha   90.00
_cell.angle_beta   90.00
_cell.angle_gamma   90.00
#
_symmetry.space_group_name_H-M   'P 1'
#
loop_
_entity.id
_entity.type
_entity.pdbx_description
1 polymer ?
#
loop_
_entity_poly.entity_id
_entity_poly.type
_entity_poly.pdbx_seq_one_letter_code
_entity_poly.pdbx_strand_id
1 'polypeptide(L)'
;MEKNLTTGSVFGNIVRFSLPYLFSYFLQTLYGMADLFIIGQYADASGTTAVSVGSQVMHMLTLMIVGLAMGATVTIGQAVGARDQKSAARYTGNTMTLFLVLSVAVTGLLLALARPIAAVMSTPAEAVSGTVAYLRICFL
;
A
#
# COMPACT_ATOMS: atom_id res chain seq x y z
N MET A 1 -23.65 -6.20 12.98
CA MET A 1 -23.53 -6.09 14.44
C MET A 1 -22.37 -5.15 14.74
N GLU A 2 -22.65 -3.91 15.09
CA GLU A 2 -21.64 -2.95 15.56
C GLU A 2 -21.11 -3.43 16.91
N LYS A 3 -19.85 -3.87 16.95
CA LYS A 3 -19.19 -4.19 18.21
C LYS A 3 -18.75 -2.88 18.86
N ASN A 4 -19.39 -2.56 19.98
CA ASN A 4 -19.03 -1.41 20.78
C ASN A 4 -17.66 -1.67 21.45
N LEU A 5 -16.61 -1.04 20.91
CA LEU A 5 -15.22 -1.17 21.41
C LEU A 5 -14.95 -0.29 22.64
N THR A 6 -15.93 0.52 23.06
CA THR A 6 -15.79 1.43 24.20
C THR A 6 -16.12 0.76 25.55
N THR A 7 -16.60 -0.49 25.53
CA THR A 7 -16.96 -1.26 26.73
C THR A 7 -16.10 -2.53 26.83
N GLY A 8 -15.67 -2.88 28.04
CA GLY A 8 -14.89 -4.08 28.33
C GLY A 8 -13.40 -3.82 28.54
N SER A 9 -12.60 -4.88 28.57
CA SER A 9 -11.14 -4.77 28.73
C SER A 9 -10.49 -4.17 27.49
N VAL A 10 -9.82 -3.04 27.65
CA VAL A 10 -9.07 -2.37 26.57
C VAL A 10 -8.06 -3.29 25.94
N PHE A 11 -7.31 -4.04 26.75
CA PHE A 11 -6.31 -4.99 26.26
C PHE A 11 -6.93 -6.11 25.41
N GLY A 12 -8.03 -6.70 25.88
CA GLY A 12 -8.74 -7.74 25.12
C GLY A 12 -9.28 -7.24 23.77
N ASN A 13 -9.79 -6.01 23.73
CA ASN A 13 -10.28 -5.38 22.50
C ASN A 13 -9.12 -5.12 21.51
N ILE A 14 -7.97 -4.63 22.00
CA ILE A 14 -6.77 -4.41 21.17
C ILE A 14 -6.28 -5.72 20.58
N VAL A 15 -6.06 -6.75 21.39
CA VAL A 15 -5.58 -8.06 20.92
C VAL A 15 -6.52 -8.66 19.88
N ARG A 16 -7.82 -8.62 20.15
CA ARG A 16 -8.83 -9.19 19.23
C ARG A 16 -8.90 -8.43 17.90
N PHE A 17 -8.66 -7.13 17.92
CA PHE A 17 -8.62 -6.30 16.72
C PHE A 17 -7.30 -6.47 15.94
N SER A 18 -6.19 -6.61 16.66
CA SER A 18 -4.85 -6.73 16.07
C SER A 18 -4.61 -8.09 15.42
N LEU A 19 -5.21 -9.17 15.95
CA LEU A 19 -4.95 -10.54 15.48
C LEU A 19 -5.25 -10.74 13.97
N PRO A 20 -6.42 -10.33 13.43
CA PRO A 20 -6.68 -10.41 12.00
C PRO A 20 -5.71 -9.56 11.15
N TYR A 21 -5.32 -8.39 11.68
CA TYR A 21 -4.37 -7.51 11.01
C TYR A 21 -2.96 -8.13 10.94
N LEU A 22 -2.48 -8.72 12.04
CA LEU A 22 -1.23 -9.45 12.09
C LEU A 22 -1.22 -10.63 11.12
N PHE A 23 -2.31 -11.37 11.06
CA PHE A 23 -2.43 -12.50 10.13
C PHE A 23 -2.39 -12.06 8.67
N SER A 24 -3.09 -10.97 8.33
CA SER A 24 -3.05 -10.38 6.99
C SER A 24 -1.65 -9.90 6.62
N TYR A 25 -0.94 -9.25 7.55
CA TYR A 25 0.42 -8.79 7.33
C TYR A 25 1.41 -9.95 7.15
N PHE A 26 1.23 -11.03 7.92
CA PHE A 26 2.01 -12.25 7.76
C PHE A 26 1.80 -12.90 6.39
N LEU A 27 0.56 -13.01 5.92
CA LEU A 27 0.26 -13.52 4.58
C LEU A 27 0.86 -12.65 3.48
N GLN A 28 0.83 -11.33 3.64
CA GLN A 28 1.44 -10.40 2.69
C GLN A 28 2.96 -10.60 2.61
N THR A 29 3.61 -10.83 3.75
CA THR A 29 5.05 -11.11 3.80
C THR A 29 5.38 -12.44 3.12
N LEU A 30 4.60 -13.49 3.38
CA LEU A 30 4.75 -14.80 2.71
C LEU A 30 4.58 -14.67 1.19
N TYR A 31 3.61 -13.89 0.74
CA TYR A 31 3.41 -13.62 -0.68
C TYR A 31 4.65 -12.97 -1.32
N GLY A 32 5.20 -11.94 -0.69
CA GLY A 32 6.42 -11.29 -1.18
C GLY A 32 7.64 -12.22 -1.21
N MET A 33 7.78 -13.12 -0.22
CA MET A 33 8.84 -14.13 -0.22
C MET A 33 8.65 -15.17 -1.33
N ALA A 34 7.42 -15.62 -1.58
CA ALA A 34 7.11 -16.54 -2.65
C ALA A 34 7.40 -15.94 -4.04
N ASP A 35 7.07 -14.67 -4.23
CA ASP A 35 7.35 -13.93 -5.46
C ASP A 35 8.84 -13.88 -5.75
N LEU A 36 9.66 -13.50 -4.78
CA LEU A 36 11.12 -13.49 -4.90
C LEU A 36 11.70 -14.88 -5.13
N PHE A 37 11.14 -15.91 -4.50
CA PHE A 37 11.59 -17.29 -4.70
C PHE A 37 11.31 -17.78 -6.12
N ILE A 38 10.10 -17.53 -6.64
CA ILE A 38 9.72 -17.93 -7.99
C ILE A 38 10.59 -17.23 -9.02
N ILE A 39 10.78 -15.91 -8.88
CA ILE A 39 11.61 -15.14 -9.79
C ILE A 39 13.08 -15.59 -9.73
N GLY A 40 13.60 -15.86 -8.53
CA GLY A 40 14.97 -16.37 -8.37
C GLY A 40 15.21 -17.72 -9.02
N GLN A 41 14.16 -18.53 -9.24
CA GLN A 41 14.28 -19.84 -9.91
C GLN A 41 14.18 -19.74 -11.44
N TYR A 42 13.44 -18.77 -11.98
CA TYR A 42 13.09 -18.75 -13.41
C TYR A 42 13.65 -17.53 -14.16
N ALA A 43 14.11 -16.50 -13.46
CA ALA A 43 14.69 -15.31 -14.09
C ALA A 43 16.21 -15.30 -13.94
N ASP A 44 16.88 -14.67 -14.90
CA ASP A 44 18.29 -14.36 -14.81
C ASP A 44 18.58 -13.25 -13.78
N ALA A 45 19.85 -12.92 -13.55
CA ALA A 45 20.25 -11.91 -12.58
C ALA A 45 19.65 -10.53 -12.90
N SER A 46 19.45 -10.20 -14.19
CA SER A 46 18.88 -8.92 -14.60
C SER A 46 17.37 -8.85 -14.30
N GLY A 47 16.65 -9.95 -14.51
CA GLY A 47 15.23 -10.07 -14.17
C GLY A 47 14.98 -9.99 -12.68
N THR A 48 15.77 -10.70 -11.86
CA THR A 48 15.69 -10.65 -10.40
C THR A 48 15.97 -9.24 -9.87
N THR A 49 16.96 -8.55 -10.43
CA THR A 49 17.27 -7.15 -10.08
C THR A 49 16.11 -6.22 -10.44
N ALA A 50 15.53 -6.37 -11.63
CA ALA A 50 14.42 -5.55 -12.09
C ALA A 50 13.21 -5.63 -11.14
N VAL A 51 12.86 -6.83 -10.71
CA VAL A 51 11.73 -7.04 -9.78
C VAL A 51 12.07 -6.55 -8.38
N SER A 52 13.29 -6.80 -7.88
CA SER A 52 13.69 -6.33 -6.56
C SER A 52 13.63 -4.80 -6.46
N VAL A 53 14.19 -4.08 -7.44
CA VAL A 53 14.14 -2.61 -7.50
C VAL A 53 12.71 -2.12 -7.65
N GLY A 54 11.93 -2.73 -8.54
CA GLY A 54 10.53 -2.38 -8.75
C GLY A 54 9.67 -2.59 -7.49
N SER A 55 9.84 -3.72 -6.82
CA SER A 55 9.13 -4.01 -5.56
C SER A 55 9.48 -3.02 -4.44
N GLN A 56 10.73 -2.55 -4.37
CA GLN A 56 11.14 -1.55 -3.39
C GLN A 56 10.46 -0.20 -3.64
N VAL A 57 10.34 0.22 -4.90
CA VAL A 57 9.57 1.42 -5.28
C VAL A 57 8.10 1.26 -4.90
N MET A 58 7.49 0.11 -5.21
CA MET A 58 6.10 -0.18 -4.86
C MET A 58 5.87 -0.19 -3.35
N HIS A 59 6.81 -0.75 -2.58
CA HIS A 59 6.74 -0.74 -1.12
C HIS A 59 6.77 0.68 -0.56
N MET A 60 7.65 1.53 -1.07
CA MET A 60 7.72 2.94 -0.68
C MET A 60 6.41 3.69 -0.97
N LEU A 61 5.83 3.50 -2.15
CA LEU A 61 4.55 4.09 -2.54
C LEU A 61 3.40 3.58 -1.64
N THR A 62 3.39 2.29 -1.35
CA THR A 62 2.39 1.68 -0.45
C THR A 62 2.45 2.31 0.93
N LEU A 63 3.64 2.50 1.50
CA LEU A 63 3.80 3.15 2.81
C LEU A 63 3.26 4.59 2.81
N MET A 64 3.48 5.35 1.73
CA MET A 64 2.94 6.71 1.61
C MET A 64 1.41 6.70 1.57
N ILE A 65 0.81 5.80 0.78
CA ILE A 65 -0.65 5.66 0.67
C ILE A 65 -1.26 5.21 2.01
N VAL A 66 -0.64 4.23 2.67
CA VAL A 66 -1.08 3.74 3.99
C VAL A 66 -1.03 4.87 5.03
N GLY A 67 0.02 5.69 5.03
CA GLY A 67 0.13 6.84 5.93
C GLY A 67 -1.02 7.84 5.72
N LEU A 68 -1.36 8.13 4.47
CA LEU A 68 -2.50 9.00 4.14
C LEU A 68 -3.83 8.38 4.57
N ALA A 69 -4.03 7.09 4.30
CA ALA A 69 -5.23 6.36 4.67
C ALA A 69 -5.41 6.30 6.21
N MET A 70 -4.31 6.19 6.96
CA MET A 70 -4.34 6.21 8.42
C MET A 70 -4.92 7.53 8.96
N GLY A 71 -4.53 8.68 8.39
CA GLY A 71 -5.08 9.98 8.75
C GLY A 71 -6.60 10.06 8.54
N ALA A 72 -7.07 9.58 7.39
CA ALA A 72 -8.50 9.50 7.09
C ALA A 72 -9.25 8.56 8.07
N THR A 73 -8.67 7.38 8.34
CA THR A 73 -9.25 6.38 9.25
C THR A 73 -9.40 6.94 10.66
N VAL A 74 -8.40 7.64 11.17
CA VAL A 74 -8.45 8.27 12.51
C VAL A 74 -9.57 9.32 12.57
N THR A 75 -9.67 10.19 11.57
CA THR A 75 -10.67 11.25 11.53
C THR A 75 -12.08 10.68 11.47
N ILE A 76 -12.31 9.66 10.63
CA ILE A 76 -13.61 8.97 10.55
C ILE A 76 -13.91 8.25 11.88
N GLY A 77 -12.91 7.56 12.45
CA GLY A 77 -13.06 6.85 13.72
C GLY A 77 -13.43 7.77 14.88
N GLN A 78 -12.86 8.96 14.96
CA GLN A 78 -13.21 9.97 15.95
C GLN A 78 -14.66 10.44 15.80
N ALA A 79 -15.11 10.70 14.57
CA ALA A 79 -16.51 11.12 14.32
C ALA A 79 -17.51 10.00 14.69
N VAL A 80 -17.19 8.75 14.35
CA VAL A 80 -18.01 7.58 14.73
C VAL A 80 -18.03 7.41 16.25
N GLY A 81 -16.88 7.54 16.92
CA GLY A 81 -16.76 7.46 18.38
C GLY A 81 -17.55 8.56 19.10
N ALA A 82 -17.60 9.75 18.53
CA ALA A 82 -18.42 10.87 19.01
C ALA A 82 -19.92 10.73 18.67
N ARG A 83 -20.33 9.65 17.98
CA ARG A 83 -21.69 9.42 17.49
C ARG A 83 -22.19 10.50 16.52
N ASP A 84 -21.29 11.25 15.91
CA ASP A 84 -21.62 12.23 14.87
C ASP A 84 -21.62 11.55 13.48
N GLN A 85 -22.72 10.88 13.17
CA GLN A 85 -22.89 10.17 11.91
C GLN A 85 -22.84 11.11 10.70
N LYS A 86 -23.24 12.37 10.85
CA LYS A 86 -23.22 13.35 9.77
C LYS A 86 -21.79 13.71 9.37
N SER A 87 -20.94 13.98 10.35
CA SER A 87 -19.50 14.23 10.12
C SER A 87 -18.80 12.98 9.63
N ALA A 88 -19.10 11.80 10.18
CA ALA A 88 -18.52 10.54 9.71
C ALA A 88 -18.83 10.27 8.22
N ALA A 89 -20.08 10.45 7.80
CA ALA A 89 -20.48 10.31 6.40
C ALA A 89 -19.78 11.33 5.49
N ARG A 90 -19.66 12.58 5.93
CA ARG A 90 -18.98 13.64 5.20
C ARG A 90 -17.48 13.36 5.04
N TYR A 91 -16.81 12.92 6.10
CA TYR A 91 -15.37 12.58 6.05
C TYR A 91 -15.14 11.37 5.15
N THR A 92 -16.01 10.36 5.23
CA THR A 92 -15.92 9.20 4.33
C THR A 92 -16.06 9.60 2.85
N GLY A 93 -17.07 10.41 2.52
CA GLY A 93 -17.29 10.89 1.15
C GLY A 93 -16.11 11.73 0.63
N ASN A 94 -15.60 12.66 1.46
CA ASN A 94 -14.45 13.48 1.10
C ASN A 94 -13.19 12.62 0.91
N THR A 95 -12.99 11.62 1.76
CA THR A 95 -11.85 10.68 1.66
C THR A 95 -11.93 9.88 0.36
N MET A 96 -13.09 9.34 0.00
CA MET A 96 -13.26 8.61 -1.26
C MET A 96 -12.95 9.50 -2.47
N THR A 97 -13.46 10.72 -2.50
CA THR A 97 -13.19 11.67 -3.58
C THR A 97 -11.70 12.03 -3.65
N LEU A 98 -11.08 12.32 -2.50
CA LEU A 98 -9.66 12.63 -2.41
C LEU A 98 -8.80 11.48 -2.95
N PHE A 99 -9.06 10.25 -2.52
CA PHE A 99 -8.30 9.09 -2.98
C PHE A 99 -8.51 8.79 -4.46
N LEU A 100 -9.71 9.02 -4.98
CA LEU A 100 -10.01 8.85 -6.40
C LEU A 100 -9.21 9.86 -7.25
N VAL A 101 -9.22 11.13 -6.88
CA VAL A 101 -8.44 12.17 -7.56
C VAL A 101 -6.94 11.90 -7.44
N LEU A 102 -6.50 11.54 -6.24
CA LEU A 102 -5.09 11.24 -5.96
C LEU A 102 -4.62 10.02 -6.76
N SER A 103 -5.42 8.95 -6.86
CA SER A 103 -5.05 7.75 -7.60
C SER A 103 -4.82 8.06 -9.08
N VAL A 104 -5.73 8.80 -9.71
CA VAL A 104 -5.60 9.19 -11.12
C VAL A 104 -4.36 10.07 -11.34
N ALA A 105 -4.16 11.08 -10.47
CA ALA A 105 -3.03 11.99 -10.56
C ALA A 105 -1.69 11.26 -10.35
N VAL A 106 -1.60 10.41 -9.32
CA VAL A 106 -0.38 9.66 -8.99
C VAL A 106 -0.08 8.62 -10.05
N THR A 107 -1.09 7.87 -10.54
CA THR A 107 -0.89 6.91 -11.64
C THR A 107 -0.34 7.59 -12.89
N GLY A 108 -0.94 8.71 -13.33
CA GLY A 108 -0.46 9.48 -14.48
C GLY A 108 0.98 9.98 -14.28
N LEU A 109 1.28 10.52 -13.11
CA LEU A 109 2.62 11.00 -12.77
C LEU A 109 3.65 9.86 -12.76
N LEU A 110 3.33 8.74 -12.12
CA LEU A 110 4.24 7.60 -12.01
C LEU A 110 4.49 6.91 -13.35
N LEU A 111 3.48 6.81 -14.21
CA LEU A 111 3.65 6.30 -15.58
C LEU A 111 4.59 7.19 -16.41
N ALA A 112 4.49 8.51 -16.26
CA ALA A 112 5.38 9.46 -16.92
C ALA A 112 6.82 9.40 -16.36
N LEU A 113 6.97 9.20 -15.04
CA LEU A 113 8.25 9.18 -14.34
C LEU A 113 8.86 7.78 -14.19
N ALA A 114 8.27 6.71 -14.74
CA ALA A 114 8.77 5.33 -14.59
C ALA A 114 10.25 5.18 -15.01
N ARG A 115 10.67 5.85 -16.10
CA ARG A 115 12.08 5.85 -16.55
C ARG A 115 13.02 6.60 -15.59
N PRO A 116 12.75 7.88 -15.22
CA PRO A 116 13.61 8.59 -14.26
C PRO A 116 13.64 7.91 -12.89
N ILE A 117 12.57 7.28 -12.44
CA ILE A 117 12.56 6.51 -11.19
C ILE A 117 13.56 5.35 -11.25
N ALA A 118 13.55 4.56 -12.31
CA ALA A 118 14.52 3.48 -12.51
C ALA A 118 15.98 3.99 -12.55
N ALA A 119 16.21 5.17 -13.12
CA ALA A 119 17.53 5.78 -13.14
C ALA A 119 18.00 6.25 -11.77
N VAL A 120 17.13 6.89 -10.99
CA VAL A 120 17.42 7.34 -9.60
C VAL A 120 17.72 6.17 -8.68
N MET A 121 17.06 5.02 -8.90
CA MET A 121 17.32 3.79 -8.13
C MET A 121 18.65 3.11 -8.50
N SER A 122 19.47 3.74 -9.32
CA SER A 122 20.79 3.20 -9.76
C SER A 122 20.68 1.79 -10.36
N THR A 123 19.58 1.53 -11.07
CA THR A 123 19.34 0.22 -11.72
C THR A 123 20.41 -0.06 -12.78
N PRO A 124 21.06 -1.24 -12.77
CA PRO A 124 22.01 -1.62 -13.81
C PRO A 124 21.42 -1.50 -15.21
N ALA A 125 22.21 -1.06 -16.18
CA ALA A 125 21.74 -0.77 -17.54
C ALA A 125 20.97 -1.94 -18.18
N GLU A 126 21.38 -3.16 -17.88
CA GLU A 126 20.76 -4.40 -18.37
C GLU A 126 19.36 -4.65 -17.77
N ALA A 127 19.11 -4.15 -16.55
CA ALA A 127 17.85 -4.34 -15.81
C ALA A 127 16.86 -3.17 -15.98
N VAL A 128 17.29 -2.02 -16.52
CA VAL A 128 16.44 -0.81 -16.65
C VAL A 128 15.16 -1.08 -17.44
N SER A 129 15.26 -1.77 -18.56
CA SER A 129 14.09 -2.06 -19.41
C SER A 129 13.07 -2.94 -18.67
N GLY A 130 13.55 -3.97 -17.97
CA GLY A 130 12.71 -4.84 -17.15
C GLY A 130 12.07 -4.11 -15.96
N THR A 131 12.84 -3.27 -15.26
CA THR A 131 12.33 -2.45 -14.15
C THR A 131 11.25 -1.49 -14.62
N VAL A 132 11.44 -0.80 -15.74
CA VAL A 132 10.44 0.12 -16.30
C VAL A 132 9.17 -0.61 -16.73
N ALA A 133 9.30 -1.79 -17.35
CA ALA A 133 8.15 -2.62 -17.72
C ALA A 133 7.38 -3.09 -16.48
N TYR A 134 8.08 -3.59 -15.48
CA TYR A 134 7.49 -3.99 -14.19
C TYR A 134 6.75 -2.83 -13.52
N LEU A 135 7.39 -1.68 -13.36
CA LEU A 135 6.77 -0.50 -12.74
C LEU A 135 5.53 -0.04 -13.49
N ARG A 136 5.55 -0.04 -14.83
CA ARG A 136 4.38 0.35 -15.63
C ARG A 136 3.19 -0.58 -15.42
N ILE A 137 3.43 -1.87 -15.29
CA ILE A 137 2.37 -2.86 -15.01
C ILE A 137 1.82 -2.66 -13.59
N CYS A 138 2.70 -2.41 -12.62
CA CYS A 138 2.29 -2.21 -11.22
C CYS A 138 1.58 -0.86 -10.96
N PHE A 139 1.80 0.15 -11.82
CA PHE A 139 1.17 1.47 -11.68
C PHE A 139 -0.23 1.54 -12.33
N LEU A 140 -0.63 0.53 -13.08
CA LEU A 140 -1.96 0.40 -13.69
C LEU A 140 -2.95 -0.31 -12.78
#